data_1ef30152758fb3066f52c4e14456d548
#
_entry.id   1ef30152758fb3066f52c4e14456d548
#
_cell.length_a   1.000
_cell.length_b   1.000
_cell.length_c   1.000
_cell.angle_alpha   90.00
_cell.angle_beta   90.00
_cell.angle_gamma   90.00
#
_symmetry.space_group_name_H-M   'P 1'
#
loop_
_entity.id
_entity.type
_entity.pdbx_description
1 polymer ?
#
loop_
_entity_poly.entity_id
_entity_poly.type
_entity_poly.pdbx_seq_one_letter_code
_entity_poly.pdbx_strand_id
1 'polypeptide(L)'
;MADASLPTTSDVRRLLPEALRRPAQEGARVVALHWLTQLCDARARWQRSSMPTALEPGAAASVPDAYGTEAEALHRARVALRRLRAVLREHESALDGAVNRRTLRALRALGQATNAVRDADVQRSWLDAEMEQLPAVARDEAIRLRAMLDRRATRSSAAITRAFEKQLDPVVDRLLASLSTYALLHRVGMPAAPTLFARHL
;
A
#
# COMPACT_ATOMS: atom_id res chain seq x y z
N MET A 1 23.87 17.98 -0.84
CA MET A 1 22.49 17.46 -0.73
C MET A 1 22.63 15.94 -0.65
N ALA A 2 22.42 15.36 0.55
CA ALA A 2 22.51 13.92 0.72
C ALA A 2 21.25 13.29 0.11
N ASP A 3 21.47 12.36 -0.81
CA ASP A 3 20.44 11.53 -1.42
C ASP A 3 19.82 10.64 -0.32
N ALA A 4 18.67 11.03 0.19
CA ALA A 4 17.93 10.27 1.19
C ALA A 4 17.17 9.15 0.49
N SER A 5 17.91 8.15 0.01
CA SER A 5 17.33 6.89 -0.48
C SER A 5 16.57 6.22 0.66
N LEU A 6 15.28 6.02 0.47
CA LEU A 6 14.41 5.38 1.45
C LEU A 6 14.76 3.89 1.61
N PRO A 7 14.74 3.34 2.85
CA PRO A 7 15.20 1.97 3.12
C PRO A 7 14.35 0.90 2.41
N THR A 8 15.00 -0.13 1.89
CA THR A 8 14.36 -1.26 1.21
C THR A 8 13.74 -2.28 2.18
N THR A 9 12.93 -3.21 1.68
CA THR A 9 12.32 -4.29 2.50
C THR A 9 13.37 -5.15 3.21
N SER A 10 14.54 -5.34 2.61
CA SER A 10 15.68 -6.04 3.23
C SER A 10 16.26 -5.28 4.41
N ASP A 11 16.25 -3.94 4.34
CA ASP A 11 16.78 -3.08 5.39
C ASP A 11 15.95 -3.15 6.66
N VAL A 12 14.63 -3.36 6.55
CA VAL A 12 13.75 -3.43 7.72
C VAL A 12 13.88 -4.73 8.47
N ARG A 13 14.09 -5.87 7.80
CA ARG A 13 14.42 -7.11 8.50
C ARG A 13 15.73 -6.99 9.30
N ARG A 14 16.66 -6.17 8.84
CA ARG A 14 17.89 -5.83 9.57
C ARG A 14 17.65 -4.80 10.67
N LEU A 15 16.77 -3.82 10.42
CA LEU A 15 16.47 -2.74 11.38
C LEU A 15 15.49 -3.17 12.49
N LEU A 16 14.69 -4.22 12.29
CA LEU A 16 13.70 -4.66 13.27
C LEU A 16 14.31 -4.99 14.65
N PRO A 17 15.41 -5.77 14.75
CA PRO A 17 16.05 -6.02 16.03
C PRO A 17 16.62 -4.75 16.68
N GLU A 18 17.12 -3.82 15.89
CA GLU A 18 17.63 -2.54 16.38
C GLU A 18 16.51 -1.60 16.80
N ALA A 19 15.42 -1.53 16.03
CA ALA A 19 14.23 -0.75 16.38
C ALA A 19 13.61 -1.22 17.71
N LEU A 20 13.66 -2.53 18.01
CA LEU A 20 13.17 -3.07 19.28
C LEU A 20 14.06 -2.69 20.50
N ARG A 21 15.30 -2.30 20.26
CA ARG A 21 16.23 -1.83 21.32
C ARG A 21 16.10 -0.33 21.58
N ARG A 22 15.43 0.40 20.69
CA ARG A 22 15.23 1.84 20.79
C ARG A 22 14.04 2.19 21.67
N PRO A 23 13.91 3.43 22.14
CA PRO A 23 12.68 3.89 22.77
C PRO A 23 11.46 3.59 21.88
N ALA A 24 10.34 3.20 22.49
CA ALA A 24 9.15 2.76 21.78
C ALA A 24 8.66 3.77 20.71
N GLN A 25 8.80 5.06 21.01
CA GLN A 25 8.46 6.13 20.09
C GLN A 25 9.32 6.10 18.83
N GLU A 26 10.62 5.86 18.97
CA GLU A 26 11.54 5.78 17.83
C GLU A 26 11.30 4.52 17.02
N GLY A 27 11.12 3.35 17.69
CA GLY A 27 10.81 2.10 17.03
C GLY A 27 9.50 2.17 16.23
N ALA A 28 8.44 2.74 16.80
CA ALA A 28 7.18 2.93 16.12
C ALA A 28 7.30 3.83 14.88
N ARG A 29 8.09 4.92 14.95
CA ARG A 29 8.37 5.81 13.82
C ARG A 29 9.10 5.10 12.69
N VAL A 30 10.15 4.33 13.00
CA VAL A 30 10.93 3.55 12.02
C VAL A 30 10.02 2.57 11.28
N VAL A 31 9.18 1.83 12.00
CA VAL A 31 8.26 0.85 11.40
C VAL A 31 7.18 1.55 10.58
N ALA A 32 6.64 2.69 11.03
CA ALA A 32 5.65 3.47 10.29
C ALA A 32 6.25 4.03 8.99
N LEU A 33 7.45 4.61 9.04
CA LEU A 33 8.17 5.11 7.86
C LEU A 33 8.45 4.00 6.85
N HIS A 34 8.84 2.81 7.32
CA HIS A 34 9.01 1.66 6.43
C HIS A 34 7.74 1.34 5.64
N TRP A 35 6.60 1.20 6.32
CA TRP A 35 5.35 0.86 5.63
C TRP A 35 4.86 2.00 4.76
N LEU A 36 5.17 3.25 5.09
CA LEU A 36 4.91 4.40 4.25
C LEU A 36 5.72 4.32 2.94
N THR A 37 7.03 3.99 3.04
CA THR A 37 7.89 3.77 1.86
C THR A 37 7.34 2.64 0.99
N GLN A 38 7.00 1.49 1.57
CA GLN A 38 6.43 0.37 0.82
C GLN A 38 5.13 0.76 0.09
N LEU A 39 4.33 1.64 0.69
CA LEU A 39 3.13 2.16 0.05
C LEU A 39 3.46 3.07 -1.15
N CYS A 40 4.45 3.96 -1.00
CA CYS A 40 4.90 4.83 -2.08
C CYS A 40 5.49 4.03 -3.25
N ASP A 41 6.30 3.01 -2.96
CA ASP A 41 6.88 2.13 -3.98
C ASP A 41 5.79 1.35 -4.73
N ALA A 42 4.82 0.80 -4.01
CA ALA A 42 3.69 0.08 -4.61
C ALA A 42 2.85 1.00 -5.50
N ARG A 43 2.60 2.26 -5.08
CA ARG A 43 1.94 3.28 -5.89
C ARG A 43 2.74 3.58 -7.17
N ALA A 44 4.04 3.79 -7.07
CA ALA A 44 4.88 4.08 -8.22
C ALA A 44 4.89 2.94 -9.24
N ARG A 45 4.85 1.68 -8.77
CA ARG A 45 4.68 0.49 -9.63
C ARG A 45 3.32 0.48 -10.30
N TRP A 46 2.25 0.73 -9.53
CA TRP A 46 0.89 0.84 -10.06
C TRP A 46 0.79 1.88 -11.18
N GLN A 47 1.34 3.07 -10.97
CA GLN A 47 1.32 4.13 -11.97
C GLN A 47 2.04 3.73 -13.26
N ARG A 48 3.19 3.06 -13.15
CA ARG A 48 3.93 2.58 -14.33
C ARG A 48 3.17 1.48 -15.09
N SER A 49 2.54 0.54 -14.38
CA SER A 49 1.79 -0.54 -15.04
C SER A 49 0.46 -0.08 -15.64
N SER A 50 -0.09 1.04 -15.14
CA SER A 50 -1.35 1.62 -15.65
C SER A 50 -1.15 2.63 -16.79
N MET A 51 0.10 3.03 -17.10
CA MET A 51 0.37 3.87 -18.26
C MET A 51 0.39 3.00 -19.52
N PRO A 52 -0.35 3.39 -20.59
CA PRO A 52 -0.23 2.72 -21.86
C PRO A 52 1.24 2.84 -22.32
N THR A 53 1.89 1.70 -22.47
CA THR A 53 3.21 1.66 -23.13
C THR A 53 3.00 2.20 -24.53
N ALA A 54 3.55 3.38 -24.82
CA ALA A 54 3.68 3.85 -26.19
C ALA A 54 4.54 2.79 -26.90
N LEU A 55 3.87 1.90 -27.65
CA LEU A 55 4.53 0.91 -28.49
C LEU A 55 5.29 1.67 -29.56
N GLU A 56 6.60 1.85 -29.40
CA GLU A 56 7.49 2.05 -30.52
C GLU A 56 7.33 0.82 -31.42
N PRO A 57 6.95 0.99 -32.70
CA PRO A 57 6.78 -0.13 -33.62
C PRO A 57 8.16 -0.72 -33.91
N GLY A 58 8.48 -1.84 -33.25
CA GLY A 58 9.76 -2.54 -33.44
C GLY A 58 10.44 -3.05 -32.16
N ALA A 59 9.97 -2.72 -31.00
CA ALA A 59 10.50 -3.32 -29.77
C ALA A 59 9.97 -4.75 -29.65
N ALA A 60 10.85 -5.72 -29.88
CA ALA A 60 10.65 -7.13 -29.59
C ALA A 60 10.09 -7.25 -28.17
N ALA A 61 9.10 -8.13 -27.99
CA ALA A 61 8.46 -8.43 -26.73
C ALA A 61 9.50 -8.60 -25.62
N SER A 62 9.77 -7.50 -24.93
CA SER A 62 10.72 -7.45 -23.85
C SER A 62 10.17 -8.27 -22.69
N VAL A 63 11.05 -9.11 -22.16
CA VAL A 63 10.97 -9.93 -20.94
C VAL A 63 9.87 -9.43 -19.99
N PRO A 64 8.93 -10.31 -19.53
CA PRO A 64 7.94 -9.90 -18.56
C PRO A 64 8.64 -9.55 -17.25
N ASP A 65 8.73 -8.26 -17.07
CA ASP A 65 8.70 -7.50 -15.85
C ASP A 65 9.56 -7.87 -14.65
N ALA A 66 10.68 -7.15 -14.56
CA ALA A 66 11.29 -6.82 -13.26
C ALA A 66 10.33 -6.00 -12.32
N TYR A 67 9.15 -5.56 -12.80
CA TYR A 67 8.26 -4.63 -12.06
C TYR A 67 6.95 -5.25 -11.54
N GLY A 68 6.64 -6.49 -11.89
CA GLY A 68 5.40 -7.16 -11.48
C GLY A 68 4.15 -6.63 -12.18
N THR A 69 3.05 -7.37 -12.08
CA THR A 69 1.76 -7.00 -12.68
C THR A 69 1.07 -5.89 -11.91
N GLU A 70 0.10 -5.20 -12.56
CA GLU A 70 -0.80 -4.23 -11.91
C GLU A 70 -1.46 -4.84 -10.65
N ALA A 71 -1.91 -6.09 -10.72
CA ALA A 71 -2.51 -6.81 -9.61
C ALA A 71 -1.53 -6.99 -8.44
N GLU A 72 -0.26 -7.25 -8.72
CA GLU A 72 0.77 -7.39 -7.68
C GLU A 72 1.10 -6.05 -7.03
N ALA A 73 1.21 -4.96 -7.81
CA ALA A 73 1.41 -3.62 -7.30
C ALA A 73 0.25 -3.21 -6.36
N LEU A 74 -0.99 -3.49 -6.75
CA LEU A 74 -2.16 -3.26 -5.94
C LEU A 74 -2.16 -4.11 -4.66
N HIS A 75 -1.79 -5.38 -4.75
CA HIS A 75 -1.67 -6.26 -3.58
C HIS A 75 -0.66 -5.69 -2.57
N ARG A 76 0.52 -5.28 -3.04
CA ARG A 76 1.56 -4.67 -2.19
C ARG A 76 1.06 -3.37 -1.55
N ALA A 77 0.37 -2.51 -2.31
CA ALA A 77 -0.22 -1.29 -1.76
C ALA A 77 -1.23 -1.58 -0.65
N ARG A 78 -2.10 -2.58 -0.81
CA ARG A 78 -3.08 -3.00 0.21
C ARG A 78 -2.42 -3.53 1.48
N VAL A 79 -1.38 -4.36 1.33
CA VAL A 79 -0.61 -4.88 2.47
C VAL A 79 0.05 -3.73 3.23
N ALA A 80 0.73 -2.83 2.51
CA ALA A 80 1.40 -1.68 3.09
C ALA A 80 0.41 -0.75 3.80
N LEU A 81 -0.73 -0.42 3.18
CA LEU A 81 -1.81 0.38 3.79
C LEU A 81 -2.35 -0.25 5.08
N ARG A 82 -2.61 -1.54 5.06
CA ARG A 82 -3.12 -2.26 6.23
C ARG A 82 -2.13 -2.21 7.38
N ARG A 83 -0.86 -2.51 7.10
CA ARG A 83 0.21 -2.55 8.11
C ARG A 83 0.54 -1.15 8.62
N LEU A 84 0.65 -0.15 7.75
CA LEU A 84 0.84 1.24 8.16
C LEU A 84 -0.27 1.68 9.12
N ARG A 85 -1.53 1.43 8.77
CA ARG A 85 -2.68 1.78 9.63
C ARG A 85 -2.65 1.03 10.96
N ALA A 86 -2.26 -0.23 10.98
CA ALA A 86 -2.12 -0.99 12.21
C ALA A 86 -1.06 -0.34 13.12
N VAL A 87 0.16 -0.10 12.61
CA VAL A 87 1.23 0.54 13.36
C VAL A 87 0.82 1.91 13.91
N LEU A 88 0.21 2.76 13.07
CA LEU A 88 -0.21 4.11 13.47
C LEU A 88 -1.30 4.08 14.57
N ARG A 89 -2.12 3.06 14.63
CA ARG A 89 -3.17 2.90 15.64
C ARG A 89 -2.64 2.28 16.93
N GLU A 90 -1.88 1.18 16.80
CA GLU A 90 -1.34 0.45 17.95
C GLU A 90 -0.33 1.30 18.75
N HIS A 91 0.36 2.20 18.06
CA HIS A 91 1.39 3.04 18.68
C HIS A 91 1.00 4.52 18.73
N GLU A 92 -0.31 4.84 18.71
CA GLU A 92 -0.82 6.21 18.74
C GLU A 92 -0.22 7.02 19.90
N SER A 93 -0.18 6.42 21.09
CA SER A 93 0.41 7.05 22.30
C SER A 93 1.93 7.26 22.19
N ALA A 94 2.64 6.35 21.54
CA ALA A 94 4.09 6.46 21.34
C ALA A 94 4.45 7.45 20.22
N LEU A 95 3.54 7.70 19.29
CA LEU A 95 3.73 8.64 18.19
C LEU A 95 3.39 10.09 18.56
N ASP A 96 2.87 10.33 19.76
CA ASP A 96 2.71 11.64 20.42
C ASP A 96 2.20 12.75 19.47
N GLY A 97 0.97 12.57 18.96
CA GLY A 97 0.34 13.57 18.09
C GLY A 97 0.85 13.65 16.65
N ALA A 98 1.87 12.84 16.30
CA ALA A 98 2.36 12.74 14.91
C ALA A 98 1.27 12.26 13.92
N VAL A 99 0.25 11.59 14.45
CA VAL A 99 -0.84 11.02 13.67
C VAL A 99 -2.18 11.58 14.12
N ASN A 100 -2.93 12.17 13.21
CA ASN A 100 -4.25 12.70 13.50
C ASN A 100 -5.37 11.86 12.86
N ARG A 101 -6.61 12.03 13.36
CA ARG A 101 -7.81 11.32 12.86
C ARG A 101 -8.06 11.54 11.37
N ARG A 102 -7.65 12.68 10.80
CA ARG A 102 -7.81 12.98 9.37
C ARG A 102 -6.91 12.08 8.54
N THR A 103 -5.65 11.89 8.96
CA THR A 103 -4.70 10.98 8.33
C THR A 103 -5.21 9.54 8.35
N LEU A 104 -5.68 9.05 9.52
CA LEU A 104 -6.22 7.69 9.63
C LEU A 104 -7.48 7.48 8.76
N ARG A 105 -8.35 8.48 8.67
CA ARG A 105 -9.53 8.43 7.78
C ARG A 105 -9.13 8.37 6.30
N ALA A 106 -8.16 9.18 5.88
CA ALA A 106 -7.67 9.17 4.51
C ALA A 106 -7.03 7.82 4.14
N LEU A 107 -6.18 7.25 5.00
CA LEU A 107 -5.62 5.91 4.81
C LEU A 107 -6.70 4.81 4.78
N ARG A 108 -7.78 4.97 5.56
CA ARG A 108 -8.93 4.05 5.49
C ARG A 108 -9.66 4.15 4.15
N ALA A 109 -9.91 5.35 3.67
CA ALA A 109 -10.57 5.58 2.38
C ALA A 109 -9.74 5.00 1.21
N LEU A 110 -8.41 5.20 1.23
CA LEU A 110 -7.49 4.56 0.28
C LEU A 110 -7.60 3.03 0.33
N GLY A 111 -7.64 2.43 1.52
CA GLY A 111 -7.83 1.00 1.68
C GLY A 111 -9.15 0.51 1.08
N GLN A 112 -10.24 1.25 1.26
CA GLN A 112 -11.54 0.91 0.67
C GLN A 112 -11.52 1.01 -0.86
N ALA A 113 -10.88 2.03 -1.42
CA ALA A 113 -10.73 2.16 -2.87
C ALA A 113 -9.98 0.98 -3.48
N THR A 114 -8.90 0.52 -2.83
CA THR A 114 -8.13 -0.65 -3.30
C THR A 114 -8.90 -1.96 -3.19
N ASN A 115 -9.86 -2.09 -2.27
CA ASN A 115 -10.70 -3.28 -2.17
C ASN A 115 -11.60 -3.45 -3.40
N ALA A 116 -12.22 -2.36 -3.86
CA ALA A 116 -13.15 -2.40 -5.00
C ALA A 116 -12.52 -2.96 -6.28
N VAL A 117 -11.24 -2.62 -6.54
CA VAL A 117 -10.50 -3.19 -7.69
C VAL A 117 -10.21 -4.67 -7.47
N ARG A 118 -9.70 -5.02 -6.29
CA ARG A 118 -9.40 -6.44 -5.99
C ARG A 118 -10.64 -7.32 -6.10
N ASP A 119 -11.78 -6.84 -5.62
CA ASP A 119 -13.03 -7.61 -5.68
C ASP A 119 -13.46 -7.83 -7.14
N ALA A 120 -13.33 -6.80 -7.99
CA ALA A 120 -13.60 -6.93 -9.43
C ALA A 120 -12.64 -7.93 -10.11
N ASP A 121 -11.35 -7.90 -9.77
CA ASP A 121 -10.35 -8.82 -10.32
C ASP A 121 -10.61 -10.26 -9.91
N VAL A 122 -10.95 -10.51 -8.63
CA VAL A 122 -11.29 -11.85 -8.14
C VAL A 122 -12.53 -12.39 -8.84
N GLN A 123 -13.59 -11.56 -8.93
CA GLN A 123 -14.83 -11.96 -9.60
C GLN A 123 -14.59 -12.28 -11.08
N ARG A 124 -13.75 -11.49 -11.75
CA ARG A 124 -13.39 -11.71 -13.15
C ARG A 124 -12.60 -13.00 -13.33
N SER A 125 -11.55 -13.21 -12.54
CA SER A 125 -10.73 -14.43 -12.62
C SER A 125 -11.53 -15.68 -12.31
N TRP A 126 -12.45 -15.61 -11.34
CA TRP A 126 -13.36 -16.71 -11.04
C TRP A 126 -14.28 -17.01 -12.23
N LEU A 127 -14.92 -15.99 -12.81
CA LEU A 127 -15.79 -16.15 -13.96
C LEU A 127 -15.05 -16.73 -15.16
N ASP A 128 -13.83 -16.27 -15.44
CA ASP A 128 -12.99 -16.78 -16.53
C ASP A 128 -12.69 -18.28 -16.36
N ALA A 129 -12.42 -18.72 -15.11
CA ALA A 129 -12.17 -20.14 -14.82
C ALA A 129 -13.44 -21.01 -14.98
N GLU A 130 -14.61 -20.47 -14.64
CA GLU A 130 -15.87 -21.20 -14.76
C GLU A 130 -16.44 -21.22 -16.18
N MET A 131 -16.11 -20.23 -17.02
CA MET A 131 -16.67 -20.07 -18.36
C MET A 131 -16.49 -21.31 -19.27
N GLU A 132 -15.38 -22.02 -19.11
CA GLU A 132 -15.10 -23.23 -19.90
C GLU A 132 -16.05 -24.38 -19.55
N GLN A 133 -16.56 -24.43 -18.33
CA GLN A 133 -17.41 -25.47 -17.79
C GLN A 133 -18.92 -25.18 -17.98
N LEU A 134 -19.27 -23.95 -18.39
CA LEU A 134 -20.66 -23.53 -18.54
C LEU A 134 -21.34 -24.19 -19.73
N PRO A 135 -22.62 -24.60 -19.57
CA PRO A 135 -23.46 -25.03 -20.70
C PRO A 135 -23.59 -23.92 -21.73
N ALA A 136 -23.80 -24.30 -23.00
CA ALA A 136 -23.91 -23.33 -24.09
C ALA A 136 -24.97 -22.23 -23.83
N VAL A 137 -26.09 -22.60 -23.24
CA VAL A 137 -27.19 -21.66 -22.91
C VAL A 137 -26.78 -20.60 -21.88
N ALA A 138 -25.78 -20.85 -21.04
CA ALA A 138 -25.33 -19.91 -20.01
C ALA A 138 -24.15 -19.05 -20.46
N ARG A 139 -23.50 -19.41 -21.56
CA ARG A 139 -22.28 -18.70 -22.04
C ARG A 139 -22.55 -17.26 -22.45
N ASP A 140 -23.67 -16.97 -23.08
CA ASP A 140 -24.01 -15.62 -23.51
C ASP A 140 -24.18 -14.69 -22.29
N GLU A 141 -24.81 -15.17 -21.24
CA GLU A 141 -24.97 -14.42 -19.99
C GLU A 141 -23.63 -14.23 -19.27
N ALA A 142 -22.76 -15.25 -19.26
CA ALA A 142 -21.43 -15.15 -18.72
C ALA A 142 -20.57 -14.11 -19.46
N ILE A 143 -20.66 -14.04 -20.80
CA ILE A 143 -20.00 -13.02 -21.61
C ILE A 143 -20.49 -11.63 -21.25
N ARG A 144 -21.80 -11.44 -21.06
CA ARG A 144 -22.38 -10.14 -20.65
C ARG A 144 -21.89 -9.75 -19.24
N LEU A 145 -21.90 -10.71 -18.30
CA LEU A 145 -21.39 -10.50 -16.95
C LEU A 145 -19.90 -10.14 -16.98
N ARG A 146 -19.11 -10.83 -17.77
CA ARG A 146 -17.67 -10.56 -17.97
C ARG A 146 -17.44 -9.12 -18.44
N ALA A 147 -18.18 -8.68 -19.46
CA ALA A 147 -18.11 -7.32 -19.96
C ALA A 147 -18.52 -6.27 -18.90
N MET A 148 -19.48 -6.60 -18.04
CA MET A 148 -19.86 -5.73 -16.93
C MET A 148 -18.75 -5.63 -15.88
N LEU A 149 -18.10 -6.75 -15.53
CA LEU A 149 -16.97 -6.79 -14.62
C LEU A 149 -15.76 -6.01 -15.15
N ASP A 150 -15.48 -6.10 -16.46
CA ASP A 150 -14.42 -5.33 -17.11
C ASP A 150 -14.66 -3.82 -17.00
N ARG A 151 -15.88 -3.37 -17.30
CA ARG A 151 -16.26 -1.95 -17.12
C ARG A 151 -16.16 -1.50 -15.67
N ARG A 152 -16.49 -2.39 -14.72
CA ARG A 152 -16.33 -2.10 -13.29
C ARG A 152 -14.86 -2.01 -12.89
N ALA A 153 -14.02 -2.94 -13.35
CA ALA A 153 -12.58 -2.94 -13.11
C ALA A 153 -11.93 -1.64 -13.61
N THR A 154 -12.21 -1.24 -14.87
CA THR A 154 -11.69 0.00 -15.45
C THR A 154 -12.09 1.24 -14.65
N ARG A 155 -13.36 1.34 -14.23
CA ARG A 155 -13.83 2.46 -13.40
C ARG A 155 -13.15 2.48 -12.04
N SER A 156 -12.99 1.32 -11.42
CA SER A 156 -12.34 1.18 -10.12
C SER A 156 -10.86 1.50 -10.18
N SER A 157 -10.16 1.09 -11.25
CA SER A 157 -8.75 1.43 -11.51
C SER A 157 -8.56 2.95 -11.63
N ALA A 158 -9.38 3.62 -12.44
CA ALA A 158 -9.36 5.08 -12.54
C ALA A 158 -9.69 5.78 -11.20
N ALA A 159 -10.54 5.18 -10.37
CA ALA A 159 -10.85 5.71 -9.05
C ALA A 159 -9.66 5.59 -8.08
N ILE A 160 -8.90 4.49 -8.14
CA ILE A 160 -7.66 4.34 -7.35
C ILE A 160 -6.62 5.37 -7.76
N THR A 161 -6.38 5.55 -9.06
CA THR A 161 -5.40 6.53 -9.54
C THR A 161 -5.73 7.91 -8.99
N ARG A 162 -6.98 8.34 -9.09
CA ARG A 162 -7.43 9.62 -8.51
C ARG A 162 -7.31 9.66 -6.99
N ALA A 163 -7.56 8.54 -6.30
CA ALA A 163 -7.43 8.47 -4.85
C ALA A 163 -5.96 8.57 -4.42
N PHE A 164 -5.05 7.94 -5.15
CA PHE A 164 -3.62 8.08 -4.90
C PHE A 164 -3.15 9.53 -5.09
N GLU A 165 -3.53 10.18 -6.17
CA GLU A 165 -3.15 11.57 -6.44
C GLU A 165 -3.72 12.56 -5.42
N LYS A 166 -5.02 12.46 -5.11
CA LYS A 166 -5.70 13.45 -4.27
C LYS A 166 -5.58 13.21 -2.77
N GLN A 167 -5.43 11.97 -2.34
CA GLN A 167 -5.48 11.61 -0.92
C GLN A 167 -4.15 11.12 -0.39
N LEU A 168 -3.37 10.35 -1.18
CA LEU A 168 -2.14 9.77 -0.68
C LEU A 168 -1.04 10.81 -0.55
N ASP A 169 -0.81 11.66 -1.54
CA ASP A 169 0.27 12.64 -1.50
C ASP A 169 0.21 13.55 -0.27
N PRO A 170 -0.93 14.20 0.04
CA PRO A 170 -1.02 15.01 1.26
C PRO A 170 -0.85 14.21 2.56
N VAL A 171 -1.15 12.91 2.54
CA VAL A 171 -0.94 12.03 3.71
C VAL A 171 0.52 11.67 3.85
N VAL A 172 1.20 11.34 2.73
CA VAL A 172 2.63 11.04 2.70
C VAL A 172 3.43 12.21 3.22
N ASP A 173 3.22 13.42 2.67
CA ASP A 173 3.93 14.64 3.08
C ASP A 173 3.77 14.89 4.58
N ARG A 174 2.55 14.78 5.08
CA ARG A 174 2.25 15.01 6.50
C ARG A 174 2.91 13.94 7.39
N LEU A 175 2.82 12.67 7.01
CA LEU A 175 3.44 11.58 7.78
C LEU A 175 4.96 11.68 7.73
N LEU A 176 5.55 11.98 6.58
CA LEU A 176 7.00 12.20 6.48
C LEU A 176 7.42 13.35 7.39
N ALA A 177 6.76 14.51 7.32
CA ALA A 177 7.08 15.63 8.20
C ALA A 177 6.96 15.26 9.69
N SER A 178 5.86 14.60 10.08
CA SER A 178 5.59 14.28 11.49
C SER A 178 6.46 13.14 12.03
N LEU A 179 6.75 12.13 11.21
CA LEU A 179 7.50 10.96 11.66
C LEU A 179 9.02 11.16 11.55
N SER A 180 9.51 11.98 10.60
CA SER A 180 10.93 12.29 10.44
C SER A 180 11.41 13.36 11.41
N THR A 181 10.52 14.23 11.89
CA THR A 181 10.87 15.21 12.91
C THR A 181 11.02 14.48 14.25
N TYR A 182 12.17 13.91 14.46
CA TYR A 182 12.54 13.33 15.73
C TYR A 182 12.94 14.48 16.65
N ALA A 183 12.04 14.86 17.54
CA ALA A 183 12.42 15.69 18.67
C ALA A 183 13.36 14.84 19.53
N LEU A 184 14.65 15.20 19.59
CA LEU A 184 15.70 14.67 20.47
C LEU A 184 15.40 14.87 21.97
N LEU A 185 14.16 15.13 22.32
CA LEU A 185 13.68 15.14 23.68
C LEU A 185 13.60 13.69 24.15
N HIS A 186 14.74 13.15 24.61
CA HIS A 186 14.73 12.03 25.52
C HIS A 186 13.81 12.39 26.69
N ARG A 187 12.55 11.99 26.60
CA ARG A 187 11.70 11.96 27.79
C ARG A 187 12.28 10.86 28.68
N VAL A 188 13.03 11.27 29.67
CA VAL A 188 13.49 10.40 30.76
C VAL A 188 12.27 9.65 31.28
N GLY A 189 12.28 8.30 31.18
CA GLY A 189 11.18 7.45 31.66
C GLY A 189 10.27 6.83 30.59
N MET A 190 10.50 7.04 29.28
CA MET A 190 9.76 6.31 28.26
C MET A 190 10.13 4.81 28.28
N PRO A 191 9.14 3.90 28.32
CA PRO A 191 9.43 2.46 28.30
C PRO A 191 10.09 2.08 26.97
N ALA A 192 10.97 1.08 27.00
CA ALA A 192 11.58 0.52 25.80
C ALA A 192 10.51 -0.11 24.88
N ALA A 193 10.78 -0.15 23.58
CA ALA A 193 9.88 -0.71 22.59
C ALA A 193 9.34 -2.11 22.93
N PRO A 194 10.12 -3.07 23.44
CA PRO A 194 9.63 -4.40 23.83
C PRO A 194 8.49 -4.38 24.84
N THR A 195 8.50 -3.43 25.77
CA THR A 195 7.49 -3.33 26.83
C THR A 195 6.14 -2.86 26.29
N LEU A 196 6.12 -2.06 25.23
CA LEU A 196 4.88 -1.64 24.55
C LEU A 196 4.36 -2.72 23.60
N PHE A 197 5.25 -3.37 22.86
CA PHE A 197 4.85 -4.43 21.91
C PHE A 197 4.35 -5.69 22.62
N ALA A 198 4.89 -6.04 23.80
CA ALA A 198 4.46 -7.20 24.57
C ALA A 198 3.04 -7.09 25.17
N ARG A 199 2.44 -5.90 25.20
CA ARG A 199 1.06 -5.72 25.68
C ARG A 199 -0.02 -6.09 24.66
N HIS A 200 0.36 -6.36 23.41
CA HIS A 200 -0.55 -6.59 22.29
C HIS A 200 -0.33 -7.93 21.57
N LEU A 201 0.48 -8.82 22.18
CA LEU A 201 0.64 -10.22 21.82
C LEU A 201 -0.20 -11.12 22.73
#